data_270b69e0d26c170477ce487f4c0f64d6
#
_entry.id   270b69e0d26c170477ce487f4c0f64d6
#
_cell.length_a   1.000
_cell.length_b   1.000
_cell.length_c   1.000
_cell.angle_alpha   90.00
_cell.angle_beta   90.00
_cell.angle_gamma   90.00
#
_symmetry.space_group_name_H-M   'P 1'
#
loop_
_entity.id
_entity.type
_entity.pdbx_description
1 polymer ?
#
loop_
_entity_poly.entity_id
_entity_poly.type
_entity_poly.pdbx_seq_one_letter_code
_entity_poly.pdbx_strand_id
1 'polypeptide(L)'
;MDDWISPIINAVALIETHLAPYELLNALLAIEHRHGRVRESLNAPRTLDLDILLYDALQYHDEGLTLPHPRMWQRAFVLKPLIEIAPDCHIPGHGHIASLLTACNEQKLEQIKA
;
A
#
# COMPACT_ATOMS: atom_id res chain seq x y z
N MET A 1 12.98 28.24 -14.93
CA MET A 1 12.71 27.44 -13.79
C MET A 1 11.71 26.35 -14.10
N ASP A 2 12.02 25.20 -13.65
CA ASP A 2 11.21 24.07 -13.99
C ASP A 2 10.07 23.90 -13.02
N ASP A 3 8.87 23.90 -13.54
CA ASP A 3 7.70 23.51 -12.79
C ASP A 3 7.61 22.00 -12.69
N TRP A 4 8.74 21.41 -12.38
CA TRP A 4 8.84 19.96 -12.37
C TRP A 4 8.28 19.39 -11.09
N ILE A 5 7.29 18.55 -11.22
CA ILE A 5 6.68 17.86 -10.08
C ILE A 5 6.99 16.38 -10.22
N SER A 6 7.65 15.84 -9.25
CA SER A 6 7.91 14.39 -9.23
C SER A 6 6.60 13.63 -9.11
N PRO A 7 6.36 12.64 -9.97
CA PRO A 7 5.18 11.81 -9.83
C PRO A 7 5.25 10.96 -8.58
N ILE A 8 4.08 10.66 -8.02
CA ILE A 8 3.98 9.68 -6.95
C ILE A 8 3.88 8.31 -7.61
N ILE A 9 4.81 7.43 -7.28
CA ILE A 9 4.84 6.07 -7.82
C ILE A 9 4.42 5.11 -6.73
N ASN A 10 3.41 4.28 -7.04
CA ASN A 10 2.89 3.27 -6.14
C ASN A 10 3.04 1.90 -6.76
N ALA A 11 3.32 0.91 -5.92
CA ALA A 11 3.40 -0.48 -6.33
C ALA A 11 2.89 -1.37 -5.20
N VAL A 12 2.46 -2.57 -5.56
CA VAL A 12 1.97 -3.56 -4.60
C VAL A 12 2.77 -4.83 -4.79
N ALA A 13 3.14 -5.46 -3.68
CA ALA A 13 3.86 -6.73 -3.69
C ALA A 13 3.12 -7.76 -2.84
N LEU A 14 3.15 -9.00 -3.28
CA LEU A 14 2.67 -10.14 -2.51
C LEU A 14 3.89 -10.81 -1.90
N ILE A 15 3.86 -11.01 -0.59
CA ILE A 15 4.97 -11.65 0.12
C ILE A 15 4.48 -12.84 0.93
N GLU A 16 5.36 -13.81 1.13
CA GLU A 16 5.15 -14.88 2.08
C GLU A 16 6.02 -14.63 3.29
N THR A 17 5.45 -14.79 4.48
CA THR A 17 6.20 -14.53 5.70
C THR A 17 5.64 -15.37 6.85
N HIS A 18 6.52 -15.69 7.80
CA HIS A 18 6.13 -16.31 9.07
C HIS A 18 5.97 -15.28 10.18
N LEU A 19 6.20 -14.00 9.87
CA LEU A 19 6.07 -12.95 10.87
C LEU A 19 4.62 -12.66 11.18
N ALA A 20 4.31 -12.48 12.44
CA ALA A 20 3.00 -11.97 12.86
C ALA A 20 2.82 -10.53 12.38
N PRO A 21 1.58 -10.00 12.32
CA PRO A 21 1.35 -8.67 11.75
C PRO A 21 2.22 -7.56 12.33
N TYR A 22 2.38 -7.48 13.64
CA TYR A 22 3.23 -6.44 14.24
C TYR A 22 4.71 -6.68 14.00
N GLU A 23 5.14 -7.93 13.93
CA GLU A 23 6.52 -8.23 13.56
C GLU A 23 6.81 -7.81 12.14
N LEU A 24 5.86 -8.05 11.24
CA LEU A 24 5.98 -7.60 9.86
C LEU A 24 6.00 -6.08 9.78
N LEU A 25 5.13 -5.41 10.50
CA LEU A 25 5.11 -3.94 10.54
C LEU A 25 6.46 -3.39 10.98
N ASN A 26 7.03 -3.95 12.05
CA ASN A 26 8.33 -3.51 12.53
C ASN A 26 9.45 -3.77 11.54
N ALA A 27 9.39 -4.89 10.81
CA ALA A 27 10.36 -5.18 9.77
C ALA A 27 10.27 -4.17 8.62
N LEU A 28 9.06 -3.80 8.22
CA LEU A 28 8.86 -2.80 7.17
C LEU A 28 9.34 -1.42 7.60
N LEU A 29 9.07 -1.04 8.85
CA LEU A 29 9.57 0.23 9.38
C LEU A 29 11.09 0.27 9.41
N ALA A 30 11.74 -0.84 9.72
CA ALA A 30 13.19 -0.94 9.69
C ALA A 30 13.74 -0.76 8.27
N ILE A 31 13.05 -1.33 7.27
CA ILE A 31 13.43 -1.15 5.87
C ILE A 31 13.30 0.31 5.45
N GLU A 32 12.18 0.95 5.79
CA GLU A 32 11.98 2.38 5.51
C GLU A 32 13.09 3.21 6.12
N HIS A 33 13.44 2.90 7.35
CA HIS A 33 14.49 3.64 8.06
C HIS A 33 15.84 3.53 7.35
N ARG A 34 16.19 2.34 6.88
CA ARG A 34 17.43 2.12 6.14
C ARG A 34 17.45 2.82 4.78
N HIS A 35 16.27 3.09 4.21
CA HIS A 35 16.14 3.69 2.88
C HIS A 35 15.80 5.18 2.94
N GLY A 36 16.31 5.88 3.94
CA GLY A 36 16.26 7.33 3.92
C GLY A 36 15.27 8.00 4.84
N ARG A 37 14.68 7.26 5.79
CA ARG A 37 13.85 7.90 6.79
C ARG A 37 14.63 8.65 7.84
N VAL A 38 15.94 8.46 7.87
CA VAL A 38 16.82 9.28 8.70
C VAL A 38 16.90 10.64 8.04
N ARG A 39 16.31 11.62 8.65
CA ARG A 39 16.19 12.96 8.09
C ARG A 39 17.19 13.89 8.74
N GLU A 40 17.79 14.72 7.92
CA GLU A 40 18.61 15.82 8.42
C GLU A 40 17.74 17.02 8.77
N SER A 41 16.52 17.08 8.26
CA SER A 41 15.57 18.11 8.59
C SER A 41 14.17 17.54 8.69
N LEU A 42 13.27 18.26 9.39
CA LEU A 42 11.90 17.83 9.59
C LEU A 42 11.09 17.73 8.30
N ASN A 43 11.48 18.49 7.28
CA ASN A 43 10.75 18.56 6.02
C ASN A 43 11.35 17.71 4.92
N ALA A 44 12.36 16.89 5.23
CA ALA A 44 12.93 16.01 4.23
C ALA A 44 11.89 15.00 3.75
N PRO A 45 11.73 14.82 2.43
CA PRO A 45 10.76 13.85 1.93
C PRO A 45 11.16 12.42 2.23
N ARG A 46 10.18 11.56 2.33
CA ARG A 46 10.42 10.14 2.46
C ARG A 46 10.83 9.58 1.11
N THR A 47 11.80 8.70 1.11
CA THR A 47 12.20 7.98 -0.10
C THR A 47 11.41 6.70 -0.28
N LEU A 48 10.82 6.16 0.78
CA LEU A 48 10.09 4.91 0.76
C LEU A 48 9.00 4.91 1.84
N ASP A 49 7.80 4.52 1.45
CA ASP A 49 6.66 4.41 2.35
C ASP A 49 6.04 3.04 2.14
N LEU A 50 6.09 2.19 3.17
CA LEU A 50 5.62 0.82 3.12
C LEU A 50 4.41 0.62 4.02
N ASP A 51 3.31 0.15 3.46
CA ASP A 51 2.10 -0.14 4.19
C ASP A 51 1.71 -1.61 4.05
N ILE A 52 1.19 -2.19 5.12
CA ILE A 52 0.55 -3.49 5.04
C ILE A 52 -0.90 -3.25 4.61
N LEU A 53 -1.26 -3.79 3.46
CA LEU A 53 -2.62 -3.66 2.94
C LEU A 53 -3.52 -4.77 3.47
N LEU A 54 -3.07 -5.99 3.34
CA LEU A 54 -3.80 -7.19 3.72
C LEU A 54 -2.84 -8.17 4.38
N TYR A 55 -3.36 -8.94 5.31
CA TYR A 55 -2.65 -10.04 5.94
C TYR A 55 -3.61 -11.23 5.97
N ASP A 56 -3.58 -12.06 4.92
CA ASP A 56 -4.57 -13.10 4.67
C ASP A 56 -5.99 -12.51 4.74
N ALA A 57 -6.88 -13.14 5.47
CA ALA A 57 -8.24 -12.65 5.68
C ALA A 57 -8.41 -11.99 7.05
N LEU A 58 -7.31 -11.61 7.68
CA LEU A 58 -7.34 -11.05 9.03
C LEU A 58 -8.02 -9.69 9.06
N GLN A 59 -8.95 -9.54 9.98
CA GLN A 59 -9.54 -8.26 10.33
C GLN A 59 -9.05 -7.88 11.71
N TYR A 60 -8.38 -6.75 11.82
CA TYR A 60 -7.73 -6.34 13.04
C TYR A 60 -7.70 -4.83 13.14
N HIS A 61 -7.98 -4.30 14.30
CA HIS A 61 -7.97 -2.86 14.51
C HIS A 61 -7.38 -2.52 15.87
N ASP A 62 -6.33 -1.70 15.85
CA ASP A 62 -5.78 -1.14 17.05
C ASP A 62 -5.03 0.15 16.69
N GLU A 63 -4.45 0.83 17.66
CA GLU A 63 -3.84 2.14 17.43
C GLU A 63 -2.66 2.11 16.45
N GLY A 64 -1.93 1.02 16.44
CA GLY A 64 -0.72 0.91 15.61
C GLY A 64 -0.93 0.25 14.27
N LEU A 65 -2.02 -0.50 14.09
CA LEU A 65 -2.22 -1.30 12.90
C LEU A 65 -3.69 -1.61 12.69
N THR A 66 -4.16 -1.36 11.47
CA THR A 66 -5.51 -1.74 11.06
C THR A 66 -5.43 -2.59 9.79
N LEU A 67 -6.06 -3.75 9.80
CA LEU A 67 -6.11 -4.68 8.68
C LEU A 67 -7.55 -5.08 8.38
N PRO A 68 -7.98 -5.04 7.11
CA PRO A 68 -7.24 -4.51 5.96
C PRO A 68 -6.97 -3.03 6.11
N HIS A 69 -6.04 -2.51 5.33
CA HIS A 69 -5.71 -1.08 5.36
C HIS A 69 -7.00 -0.27 5.22
N PRO A 70 -7.22 0.75 6.06
CA PRO A 70 -8.54 1.37 6.18
C PRO A 70 -9.04 2.12 4.95
N ARG A 71 -8.15 2.45 4.02
CA ARG A 71 -8.53 3.21 2.82
C ARG A 71 -8.28 2.48 1.51
N MET A 72 -7.72 1.27 1.54
CA MET A 72 -7.32 0.59 0.32
C MET A 72 -8.48 0.33 -0.64
N TRP A 73 -9.65 0.03 -0.10
CA TRP A 73 -10.82 -0.34 -0.90
C TRP A 73 -11.40 0.82 -1.71
N GLN A 74 -10.95 2.05 -1.44
CA GLN A 74 -11.39 3.25 -2.14
C GLN A 74 -10.31 3.84 -3.05
N ARG A 75 -9.14 3.20 -3.15
CA ARG A 75 -7.99 3.77 -3.85
C ARG A 75 -7.64 2.95 -5.09
N ALA A 76 -7.94 3.48 -6.26
CA ALA A 76 -7.61 2.80 -7.51
C ALA A 76 -6.11 2.54 -7.66
N PHE A 77 -5.26 3.43 -7.14
CA PHE A 77 -3.81 3.25 -7.21
C PHE A 77 -3.30 2.11 -6.34
N VAL A 78 -4.15 1.55 -5.47
CA VAL A 78 -3.86 0.33 -4.71
C VAL A 78 -4.54 -0.86 -5.39
N LEU A 79 -5.82 -0.74 -5.72
CA LEU A 79 -6.62 -1.85 -6.23
C LEU A 79 -6.15 -2.32 -7.61
N LYS A 80 -5.75 -1.40 -8.47
CA LYS A 80 -5.35 -1.76 -9.83
C LYS A 80 -4.08 -2.61 -9.87
N PRO A 81 -2.98 -2.23 -9.22
CA PRO A 81 -1.82 -3.11 -9.16
C PRO A 81 -2.11 -4.39 -8.35
N LEU A 82 -2.96 -4.32 -7.34
CA LEU A 82 -3.29 -5.50 -6.55
C LEU A 82 -4.03 -6.55 -7.39
N ILE A 83 -4.98 -6.14 -8.23
CA ILE A 83 -5.73 -7.07 -9.06
C ILE A 83 -4.84 -7.80 -10.06
N GLU A 84 -3.73 -7.20 -10.46
CA GLU A 84 -2.78 -7.83 -11.37
C GLU A 84 -2.07 -9.01 -10.73
N ILE A 85 -1.80 -8.94 -9.43
CA ILE A 85 -1.08 -10.00 -8.71
C ILE A 85 -2.01 -10.92 -7.92
N ALA A 86 -3.23 -10.50 -7.63
CA ALA A 86 -4.20 -11.26 -6.86
C ALA A 86 -5.62 -11.03 -7.40
N PRO A 87 -5.92 -11.53 -8.61
CA PRO A 87 -7.18 -11.19 -9.29
C PRO A 87 -8.44 -11.68 -8.59
N ASP A 88 -8.31 -12.73 -7.76
CA ASP A 88 -9.47 -13.27 -7.03
C ASP A 88 -9.51 -12.82 -5.57
N CYS A 89 -8.77 -11.79 -5.25
CA CYS A 89 -8.67 -11.29 -3.88
C CYS A 89 -10.00 -10.71 -3.40
N HIS A 90 -10.34 -11.04 -2.16
CA HIS A 90 -11.42 -10.38 -1.44
C HIS A 90 -10.82 -9.55 -0.33
N ILE A 91 -11.26 -8.31 -0.22
CA ILE A 91 -10.84 -7.46 0.90
C ILE A 91 -11.83 -7.71 2.04
N PRO A 92 -11.36 -8.25 3.18
CA PRO A 92 -12.24 -8.57 4.30
C PRO A 92 -13.12 -7.38 4.69
N GLY A 93 -14.43 -7.62 4.77
CA GLY A 93 -15.40 -6.59 5.11
C GLY A 93 -15.82 -5.67 3.97
N HIS A 94 -15.19 -5.76 2.81
CA HIS A 94 -15.48 -4.84 1.69
C HIS A 94 -15.85 -5.53 0.38
N GLY A 95 -15.37 -6.73 0.14
CA GLY A 95 -15.79 -7.52 -1.03
C GLY A 95 -14.68 -7.82 -2.03
N HIS A 96 -15.10 -8.30 -3.20
CA HIS A 96 -14.18 -8.73 -4.25
C HIS A 96 -13.49 -7.53 -4.89
N ILE A 97 -12.20 -7.68 -5.12
CA ILE A 97 -11.36 -6.60 -5.64
C ILE A 97 -11.85 -6.03 -6.97
N ALA A 98 -12.36 -6.87 -7.87
CA ALA A 98 -12.85 -6.39 -9.16
C ALA A 98 -14.03 -5.43 -9.00
N SER A 99 -14.95 -5.72 -8.10
CA SER A 99 -16.10 -4.85 -7.82
C SER A 99 -15.66 -3.52 -7.21
N LEU A 100 -14.69 -3.57 -6.32
CA LEU A 100 -14.19 -2.36 -5.68
C LEU A 100 -13.44 -1.48 -6.69
N LEU A 101 -12.68 -2.09 -7.59
CA LEU A 101 -11.97 -1.35 -8.63
C LEU A 101 -12.95 -0.66 -9.57
N THR A 102 -14.03 -1.35 -9.94
CA THR A 102 -15.07 -0.76 -10.78
C THR A 102 -15.68 0.49 -10.12
N ALA A 103 -15.87 0.47 -8.80
CA ALA A 103 -16.38 1.63 -8.07
C ALA A 103 -15.40 2.81 -8.06
N CYS A 104 -14.13 2.59 -8.39
CA CYS A 104 -13.10 3.63 -8.45
C CYS A 104 -12.79 4.07 -9.89
N ASN A 105 -13.66 3.79 -10.85
CA ASN A 105 -13.36 3.96 -12.27
C ASN A 105 -13.13 5.41 -12.71
N GLU A 106 -13.54 6.38 -11.91
CA GLU A 106 -13.32 7.79 -12.20
C GLU A 106 -11.92 8.29 -11.81
N GLN A 107 -11.19 7.50 -11.03
CA GLN A 107 -9.84 7.87 -10.62
C GLN A 107 -8.88 7.62 -11.78
N LYS A 108 -8.07 8.62 -12.07
CA LYS A 108 -7.12 8.53 -13.18
C LYS A 108 -5.79 7.95 -12.73
N LEU A 109 -5.35 6.95 -13.44
CA LEU A 109 -4.08 6.29 -13.18
C LEU A 109 -3.34 6.06 -14.48
N GLU A 110 -2.02 6.05 -14.39
CA GLU A 110 -1.15 5.67 -15.49
C GLU A 110 -0.26 4.53 -15.01
N GLN A 111 -0.24 3.44 -15.77
CA GLN A 111 0.62 2.31 -15.45
C GLN A 111 2.01 2.54 -16.03
N ILE A 112 3.01 2.42 -15.16
CA ILE A 112 4.40 2.50 -15.56
C ILE A 112 4.88 1.07 -15.79
N LYS A 113 5.35 0.82 -17.01
CA LYS A 113 5.90 -0.49 -17.35
C LYS A 113 7.41 -0.44 -17.21
N ALA A 114 7.92 -1.41 -16.47
CA ALA A 114 9.35 -1.52 -16.27
C ALA A 114 10.03 -2.14 -17.49
#